data_d3f040b04c7fb3761f5c3157cd943ba3
#
_entry.id   d3f040b04c7fb3761f5c3157cd943ba3
#
_cell.length_a   1.000
_cell.length_b   1.000
_cell.length_c   1.000
_cell.angle_alpha   90.00
_cell.angle_beta   90.00
_cell.angle_gamma   90.00
#
_symmetry.space_group_name_H-M   'P 1'
#
loop_
_entity.id
_entity.type
_entity.pdbx_description
1 polymer ?
#
loop_
_entity_poly.entity_id
_entity_poly.type
_entity_poly.pdbx_seq_one_letter_code
_entity_poly.pdbx_strand_id
1 'polypeptide(L)'
;YDYLKLLYARIGKTYSPISGEEKKKHTVSDVVKHIQSLEIDSKWLLLAPIHLEEGRKLHDKLKVLLQQGFARVLVDNQTVRLDDFVSTLEMIDENTMADKEILLVIDRIVVKEDEEFLNRIADALQIAFYEGKGELYLQEPDNTHRSIFNSNFQLDGLDFLEPNIHLFSFNNPYGACPTCEGYGSVIGIDSELVVPNTALSVYE
;
A
#
# COMPACT_ATOMS: atom_id res chain seq x y z
N TYR A 1 16.58 16.94 23.83
CA TYR A 1 16.27 15.68 23.17
C TYR A 1 14.74 15.44 23.15
N ASP A 2 14.04 15.54 24.29
CA ASP A 2 12.59 15.23 24.41
C ASP A 2 11.71 16.11 23.51
N TYR A 3 12.01 17.40 23.41
CA TYR A 3 11.33 18.29 22.47
C TYR A 3 11.52 17.87 21.02
N LEU A 4 12.70 17.40 20.64
CA LEU A 4 12.97 16.93 19.29
C LEU A 4 12.17 15.65 18.96
N LYS A 5 12.08 14.70 19.90
CA LYS A 5 11.24 13.51 19.74
C LYS A 5 9.77 13.89 19.44
N LEU A 6 9.24 14.80 20.26
CA LEU A 6 7.87 15.27 20.09
C LEU A 6 7.67 16.01 18.76
N LEU A 7 8.63 16.84 18.37
CA LEU A 7 8.60 17.57 17.13
C LEU A 7 8.56 16.61 15.93
N TYR A 8 9.54 15.72 15.82
CA TYR A 8 9.60 14.76 14.72
C TYR A 8 8.45 13.76 14.70
N ALA A 9 7.93 13.36 15.87
CA ALA A 9 6.75 12.51 15.97
C ALA A 9 5.47 13.19 15.47
N ARG A 10 5.41 14.52 15.48
CA ARG A 10 4.22 15.30 15.12
C ARG A 10 4.26 15.86 13.70
N ILE A 11 5.41 16.39 13.28
CA ILE A 11 5.57 17.09 12.01
C ILE A 11 6.69 16.52 11.14
N GLY A 12 7.38 15.46 11.62
CA GLY A 12 8.39 14.77 10.84
C GLY A 12 7.83 14.19 9.56
N LYS A 13 8.61 14.26 8.49
CA LYS A 13 8.29 13.70 7.20
C LYS A 13 9.16 12.49 6.95
N THR A 14 8.57 11.41 6.45
CA THR A 14 9.29 10.20 6.09
C THR A 14 9.58 10.23 4.60
N TYR A 15 10.84 9.98 4.24
CA TYR A 15 11.27 9.91 2.84
C TYR A 15 11.79 8.52 2.54
N SER A 16 11.50 8.01 1.34
CA SER A 16 12.09 6.76 0.89
C SER A 16 13.60 6.93 0.69
N PRO A 17 14.43 6.00 1.17
CA PRO A 17 15.86 6.00 0.89
C PRO A 17 16.19 5.61 -0.55
N ILE A 18 15.24 5.05 -1.29
CA ILE A 18 15.41 4.60 -2.69
C ILE A 18 15.08 5.73 -3.66
N SER A 19 13.85 6.26 -3.61
CA SER A 19 13.38 7.31 -4.54
C SER A 19 13.61 8.73 -4.03
N GLY A 20 13.77 8.92 -2.71
CA GLY A 20 13.82 10.24 -2.08
C GLY A 20 12.45 10.92 -2.00
N GLU A 21 11.38 10.22 -2.38
CA GLU A 21 10.02 10.78 -2.33
C GLU A 21 9.46 10.78 -0.91
N GLU A 22 8.64 11.79 -0.60
CA GLU A 22 7.93 11.90 0.66
C GLU A 22 6.79 10.89 0.73
N LYS A 23 6.83 10.00 1.73
CA LYS A 23 5.71 9.09 1.99
C LYS A 23 4.61 9.83 2.74
N LYS A 24 3.43 9.86 2.12
CA LYS A 24 2.18 10.34 2.73
C LYS A 24 1.23 9.16 2.91
N LYS A 25 0.59 9.12 4.06
CA LYS A 25 -0.54 8.22 4.32
C LYS A 25 -1.81 8.94 3.91
N HIS A 26 -2.57 8.35 3.00
CA HIS A 26 -3.85 8.90 2.61
C HIS A 26 -4.97 8.35 3.50
N THR A 27 -5.79 9.23 4.02
CA THR A 27 -7.01 8.87 4.74
C THR A 27 -8.22 8.95 3.80
N VAL A 28 -9.34 8.33 4.19
CA VAL A 28 -10.61 8.48 3.47
C VAL A 28 -10.96 9.96 3.26
N SER A 29 -10.74 10.79 4.30
CA SER A 29 -10.99 12.23 4.21
C SER A 29 -10.13 12.96 3.17
N ASP A 30 -8.89 12.51 2.97
CA ASP A 30 -8.01 13.10 1.96
C ASP A 30 -8.49 12.76 0.55
N VAL A 31 -8.95 11.52 0.34
CA VAL A 31 -9.51 11.09 -0.95
C VAL A 31 -10.83 11.79 -1.23
N VAL A 32 -11.71 11.95 -0.21
CA VAL A 32 -12.96 12.72 -0.35
C VAL A 32 -12.66 14.15 -0.78
N LYS A 33 -11.71 14.83 -0.13
CA LYS A 33 -11.29 16.19 -0.53
C LYS A 33 -10.75 16.24 -1.96
N HIS A 34 -10.00 15.21 -2.37
CA HIS A 34 -9.53 15.13 -3.75
C HIS A 34 -10.70 14.99 -4.73
N ILE A 35 -11.68 14.12 -4.44
CA ILE A 35 -12.89 13.95 -5.26
C ILE A 35 -13.68 15.26 -5.33
N GLN A 36 -13.81 16.00 -4.23
CA GLN A 36 -14.47 17.32 -4.20
C GLN A 36 -13.72 18.40 -5.03
N SER A 37 -12.43 18.21 -5.30
CA SER A 37 -11.65 19.13 -6.17
C SER A 37 -11.79 18.80 -7.66
N LEU A 38 -12.41 17.68 -8.01
CA LEU A 38 -12.65 17.29 -9.39
C LEU A 38 -13.83 18.05 -9.99
N GLU A 39 -13.92 18.06 -11.31
CA GLU A 39 -15.00 18.70 -12.03
C GLU A 39 -16.36 18.04 -11.71
N ILE A 40 -17.37 18.84 -11.42
CA ILE A 40 -18.74 18.38 -11.17
C ILE A 40 -19.26 17.66 -12.41
N ASP A 41 -20.06 16.60 -12.23
CA ASP A 41 -20.58 15.69 -13.25
C ASP A 41 -19.51 14.88 -14.00
N SER A 42 -18.23 15.02 -13.68
CA SER A 42 -17.18 14.13 -14.21
C SER A 42 -17.36 12.70 -13.70
N LYS A 43 -16.98 11.73 -14.55
CA LYS A 43 -17.15 10.30 -14.27
C LYS A 43 -15.83 9.67 -13.92
N TRP A 44 -15.83 8.90 -12.84
CA TRP A 44 -14.63 8.22 -12.33
C TRP A 44 -14.92 6.78 -11.95
N LEU A 45 -13.93 5.93 -12.07
CA LEU A 45 -13.92 4.57 -11.54
C LEU A 45 -13.14 4.57 -10.23
N LEU A 46 -13.75 4.05 -9.17
CA LEU A 46 -13.08 3.72 -7.93
C LEU A 46 -12.64 2.27 -8.01
N LEU A 47 -11.34 2.05 -7.99
CA LEU A 47 -10.70 0.76 -8.24
C LEU A 47 -9.87 0.33 -7.05
N ALA A 48 -9.78 -0.98 -6.84
CA ALA A 48 -8.88 -1.59 -5.87
C ALA A 48 -8.01 -2.66 -6.53
N PRO A 49 -6.70 -2.72 -6.25
CA PRO A 49 -5.86 -3.79 -6.74
C PRO A 49 -6.28 -5.13 -6.12
N ILE A 50 -6.23 -6.20 -6.92
CA ILE A 50 -6.52 -7.55 -6.46
C ILE A 50 -5.22 -8.21 -6.01
N HIS A 51 -5.08 -8.39 -4.70
CA HIS A 51 -3.93 -9.08 -4.12
C HIS A 51 -4.20 -10.58 -4.01
N LEU A 52 -3.32 -11.38 -4.60
CA LEU A 52 -3.34 -12.82 -4.45
C LEU A 52 -2.50 -13.23 -3.24
N GLU A 53 -3.02 -14.09 -2.42
CA GLU A 53 -2.26 -14.75 -1.34
C GLU A 53 -1.45 -15.90 -1.93
N GLU A 54 -0.30 -16.21 -1.33
CA GLU A 54 0.55 -17.32 -1.78
C GLU A 54 -0.24 -18.62 -1.87
N GLY A 55 -0.16 -19.27 -3.03
CA GLY A 55 -0.84 -20.53 -3.30
C GLY A 55 -2.33 -20.43 -3.66
N ARG A 56 -2.93 -19.23 -3.68
CA ARG A 56 -4.30 -19.03 -4.17
C ARG A 56 -4.33 -18.67 -5.64
N LYS A 57 -5.28 -19.27 -6.36
CA LYS A 57 -5.53 -18.97 -7.77
C LYS A 57 -6.36 -17.70 -7.91
N LEU A 58 -6.09 -16.93 -8.98
CA LEU A 58 -6.86 -15.75 -9.35
C LEU A 58 -8.36 -16.06 -9.46
N HIS A 59 -8.69 -17.14 -10.14
CA HIS A 59 -10.06 -17.60 -10.33
C HIS A 59 -10.83 -17.79 -9.00
N ASP A 60 -10.20 -18.39 -7.99
CA ASP A 60 -10.84 -18.61 -6.69
C ASP A 60 -11.07 -17.30 -5.95
N LYS A 61 -10.11 -16.36 -6.03
CA LYS A 61 -10.28 -15.01 -5.45
C LYS A 61 -11.42 -14.27 -6.12
N LEU A 62 -11.52 -14.32 -7.45
CA LEU A 62 -12.59 -13.65 -8.19
C LEU A 62 -13.98 -14.26 -7.89
N LYS A 63 -14.08 -15.57 -7.70
CA LYS A 63 -15.33 -16.22 -7.24
C LYS A 63 -15.77 -15.71 -5.86
N VAL A 64 -14.84 -15.53 -4.93
CA VAL A 64 -15.15 -14.95 -3.62
C VAL A 64 -15.64 -13.53 -3.76
N LEU A 65 -14.99 -12.69 -4.58
CA LEU A 65 -15.42 -11.31 -4.83
C LEU A 65 -16.82 -11.26 -5.47
N LEU A 66 -17.13 -12.18 -6.38
CA LEU A 66 -18.47 -12.31 -6.96
C LEU A 66 -19.53 -12.66 -5.89
N GLN A 67 -19.21 -13.58 -4.96
CA GLN A 67 -20.09 -13.94 -3.84
C GLN A 67 -20.29 -12.78 -2.84
N GLN A 68 -19.31 -11.91 -2.70
CA GLN A 68 -19.40 -10.69 -1.90
C GLN A 68 -20.25 -9.60 -2.57
N GLY A 69 -20.67 -9.80 -3.82
CA GLY A 69 -21.58 -8.90 -4.54
C GLY A 69 -20.88 -7.91 -5.48
N PHE A 70 -19.57 -8.04 -5.69
CA PHE A 70 -18.89 -7.23 -6.69
C PHE A 70 -19.28 -7.69 -8.10
N ALA A 71 -19.55 -6.72 -8.99
CA ALA A 71 -20.11 -7.03 -10.28
C ALA A 71 -19.14 -6.83 -11.46
N ARG A 72 -18.05 -6.13 -11.29
CA ARG A 72 -17.15 -5.71 -12.37
C ARG A 72 -15.69 -5.72 -11.99
N VAL A 73 -14.85 -5.97 -13.00
CA VAL A 73 -13.39 -5.81 -12.96
C VAL A 73 -12.95 -4.93 -14.14
N LEU A 74 -11.83 -4.26 -13.98
CA LEU A 74 -11.12 -3.57 -15.05
C LEU A 74 -9.96 -4.47 -15.48
N VAL A 75 -9.92 -4.88 -16.74
CA VAL A 75 -8.87 -5.73 -17.32
C VAL A 75 -8.29 -4.97 -18.51
N ASP A 76 -7.00 -4.69 -18.49
CA ASP A 76 -6.32 -3.94 -19.55
C ASP A 76 -7.09 -2.66 -19.96
N ASN A 77 -7.54 -1.89 -18.97
CA ASN A 77 -8.33 -0.66 -19.14
C ASN A 77 -9.76 -0.85 -19.71
N GLN A 78 -10.26 -2.08 -19.77
CA GLN A 78 -11.63 -2.38 -20.18
C GLN A 78 -12.46 -2.90 -19.02
N THR A 79 -13.62 -2.29 -18.78
CA THR A 79 -14.55 -2.76 -17.74
C THR A 79 -15.32 -3.98 -18.23
N VAL A 80 -15.13 -5.11 -17.55
CA VAL A 80 -15.79 -6.39 -17.85
C VAL A 80 -16.66 -6.81 -16.67
N ARG A 81 -17.73 -7.55 -16.92
CA ARG A 81 -18.54 -8.16 -15.86
C ARG A 81 -17.73 -9.27 -15.19
N LEU A 82 -17.81 -9.32 -13.89
CA LEU A 82 -17.03 -10.29 -13.10
C LEU A 82 -17.48 -11.74 -13.33
N ASP A 83 -18.80 -11.98 -13.49
CA ASP A 83 -19.37 -13.29 -13.79
C ASP A 83 -18.91 -13.83 -15.17
N ASP A 84 -18.91 -12.98 -16.20
CA ASP A 84 -18.44 -13.34 -17.54
C ASP A 84 -16.92 -13.60 -17.53
N PHE A 85 -16.17 -12.77 -16.77
CA PHE A 85 -14.73 -12.91 -16.68
C PHE A 85 -14.30 -14.19 -15.95
N VAL A 86 -14.97 -14.54 -14.85
CA VAL A 86 -14.75 -15.81 -14.13
C VAL A 86 -15.02 -17.01 -15.05
N SER A 87 -16.12 -16.98 -15.80
CA SER A 87 -16.44 -18.04 -16.77
C SER A 87 -15.41 -18.16 -17.89
N THR A 88 -14.84 -17.04 -18.33
CA THR A 88 -13.78 -17.03 -19.35
C THR A 88 -12.49 -17.64 -18.79
N LEU A 89 -12.14 -17.37 -17.53
CA LEU A 89 -10.94 -17.94 -16.88
C LEU A 89 -11.04 -19.46 -16.70
N GLU A 90 -12.25 -20.04 -16.61
CA GLU A 90 -12.42 -21.49 -16.59
C GLU A 90 -12.02 -22.17 -17.91
N MET A 91 -12.01 -21.42 -19.01
CA MET A 91 -11.71 -21.90 -20.36
C MET A 91 -10.28 -21.58 -20.82
N ILE A 92 -9.57 -20.71 -20.12
CA ILE A 92 -8.23 -20.21 -20.51
C ILE A 92 -7.22 -20.58 -19.42
N ASP A 93 -5.99 -20.89 -19.82
CA ASP A 93 -4.90 -21.12 -18.88
C ASP A 93 -4.57 -19.82 -18.10
N GLU A 94 -4.54 -19.89 -16.77
CA GLU A 94 -4.26 -18.75 -15.87
C GLU A 94 -2.93 -18.05 -16.21
N ASN A 95 -1.97 -18.78 -16.76
CA ASN A 95 -0.68 -18.21 -17.18
C ASN A 95 -0.82 -17.13 -18.27
N THR A 96 -1.90 -17.18 -19.07
CA THR A 96 -2.19 -16.16 -20.10
C THR A 96 -2.59 -14.81 -19.49
N MET A 97 -2.99 -14.81 -18.22
CA MET A 97 -3.42 -13.60 -17.50
C MET A 97 -2.35 -13.04 -16.55
N ALA A 98 -1.20 -13.70 -16.42
CA ALA A 98 -0.14 -13.29 -15.48
C ALA A 98 0.41 -11.88 -15.76
N ASP A 99 0.41 -11.44 -17.02
CA ASP A 99 0.92 -10.13 -17.43
C ASP A 99 -0.20 -9.06 -17.52
N LYS A 100 -1.46 -9.43 -17.23
CA LYS A 100 -2.59 -8.49 -17.32
C LYS A 100 -2.85 -7.79 -16.01
N GLU A 101 -3.04 -6.48 -16.08
CA GLU A 101 -3.50 -5.72 -14.93
C GLU A 101 -5.00 -5.94 -14.72
N ILE A 102 -5.36 -6.48 -13.56
CA ILE A 102 -6.75 -6.76 -13.20
C ILE A 102 -7.06 -5.99 -11.91
N LEU A 103 -8.01 -5.07 -11.99
CA LEU A 103 -8.44 -4.24 -10.86
C LEU A 103 -9.92 -4.50 -10.57
N LEU A 104 -10.27 -4.53 -9.29
CA LEU A 104 -11.66 -4.62 -8.85
C LEU A 104 -12.33 -3.25 -8.99
N VAL A 105 -13.47 -3.19 -9.66
CA VAL A 105 -14.29 -1.97 -9.72
C VAL A 105 -15.20 -1.94 -8.50
N ILE A 106 -14.90 -1.05 -7.56
CA ILE A 106 -15.68 -0.87 -6.33
C ILE A 106 -16.94 -0.06 -6.61
N ASP A 107 -16.78 1.11 -7.26
CA ASP A 107 -17.90 1.98 -7.60
C ASP A 107 -17.61 2.77 -8.88
N ARG A 108 -18.68 3.28 -9.48
CA ARG A 108 -18.64 4.25 -10.58
C ARG A 108 -19.20 5.57 -10.08
N ILE A 109 -18.34 6.55 -10.01
CA ILE A 109 -18.60 7.83 -9.38
C ILE A 109 -18.99 8.85 -10.46
N VAL A 110 -20.05 9.59 -10.21
CA VAL A 110 -20.34 10.86 -10.87
C VAL A 110 -20.21 11.92 -9.79
N VAL A 111 -19.25 12.83 -9.94
CA VAL A 111 -18.92 13.83 -8.90
C VAL A 111 -20.11 14.76 -8.67
N LYS A 112 -20.49 14.90 -7.39
CA LYS A 112 -21.56 15.78 -6.92
C LYS A 112 -21.12 16.46 -5.62
N GLU A 113 -21.84 17.52 -5.21
CA GLU A 113 -21.53 18.28 -3.98
C GLU A 113 -22.51 17.98 -2.83
N ASP A 114 -23.53 17.12 -3.06
CA ASP A 114 -24.53 16.83 -2.02
C ASP A 114 -23.96 15.92 -0.91
N GLU A 115 -24.51 16.07 0.28
CA GLU A 115 -24.08 15.34 1.48
C GLU A 115 -24.32 13.83 1.37
N GLU A 116 -25.37 13.41 0.67
CA GLU A 116 -25.68 12.00 0.44
C GLU A 116 -24.59 11.34 -0.43
N PHE A 117 -24.15 12.05 -1.46
CA PHE A 117 -23.03 11.60 -2.29
C PHE A 117 -21.74 11.46 -1.46
N LEU A 118 -21.42 12.44 -0.60
CA LEU A 118 -20.19 12.41 0.21
C LEU A 118 -20.19 11.22 1.18
N ASN A 119 -21.33 10.94 1.84
CA ASN A 119 -21.45 9.80 2.74
C ASN A 119 -21.30 8.47 1.96
N ARG A 120 -22.00 8.33 0.83
CA ARG A 120 -21.89 7.13 -0.02
C ARG A 120 -20.45 6.90 -0.50
N ILE A 121 -19.76 7.95 -0.90
CA ILE A 121 -18.37 7.86 -1.35
C ILE A 121 -17.43 7.50 -0.20
N ALA A 122 -17.64 8.04 0.99
CA ALA A 122 -16.82 7.68 2.15
C ALA A 122 -16.91 6.18 2.47
N ASP A 123 -18.10 5.59 2.39
CA ASP A 123 -18.29 4.15 2.57
C ASP A 123 -17.62 3.34 1.44
N ALA A 124 -17.79 3.76 0.19
CA ALA A 124 -17.14 3.10 -0.93
C ALA A 124 -15.60 3.14 -0.86
N LEU A 125 -15.03 4.27 -0.39
CA LEU A 125 -13.59 4.41 -0.18
C LEU A 125 -13.07 3.50 0.94
N GLN A 126 -13.83 3.29 2.02
CA GLN A 126 -13.46 2.33 3.06
C GLN A 126 -13.39 0.91 2.50
N ILE A 127 -14.39 0.53 1.69
CA ILE A 127 -14.41 -0.78 1.00
C ILE A 127 -13.21 -0.89 0.04
N ALA A 128 -12.91 0.16 -0.71
CA ALA A 128 -11.78 0.17 -1.64
C ALA A 128 -10.43 -0.01 -0.93
N PHE A 129 -10.19 0.71 0.16
CA PHE A 129 -8.99 0.52 0.98
C PHE A 129 -8.92 -0.88 1.61
N TYR A 130 -10.06 -1.43 2.03
CA TYR A 130 -10.10 -2.77 2.61
C TYR A 130 -9.76 -3.86 1.57
N GLU A 131 -10.42 -3.87 0.43
CA GLU A 131 -10.20 -4.86 -0.62
C GLU A 131 -8.81 -4.70 -1.28
N GLY A 132 -8.35 -3.46 -1.45
CA GLY A 132 -7.02 -3.15 -2.00
C GLY A 132 -5.89 -3.24 -0.99
N LYS A 133 -6.12 -3.78 0.22
CA LYS A 133 -5.11 -3.88 1.30
C LYS A 133 -4.38 -2.54 1.55
N GLY A 134 -5.15 -1.46 1.57
CA GLY A 134 -4.66 -0.11 1.81
C GLY A 134 -4.38 0.71 0.56
N GLU A 135 -4.53 0.14 -0.64
CA GLU A 135 -4.39 0.86 -1.90
C GLU A 135 -5.73 1.04 -2.60
N LEU A 136 -5.91 2.18 -3.24
CA LEU A 136 -7.03 2.42 -4.15
C LEU A 136 -6.61 3.35 -5.29
N TYR A 137 -7.33 3.27 -6.38
CA TYR A 137 -7.10 4.10 -7.56
C TYR A 137 -8.38 4.81 -7.98
N LEU A 138 -8.23 6.07 -8.40
CA LEU A 138 -9.27 6.82 -9.10
C LEU A 138 -8.82 7.01 -10.54
N GLN A 139 -9.65 6.59 -11.49
CA GLN A 139 -9.36 6.62 -12.91
C GLN A 139 -10.57 7.09 -13.71
N GLU A 140 -10.36 7.93 -14.70
CA GLU A 140 -11.39 8.24 -15.68
C GLU A 140 -11.67 7.01 -16.57
N PRO A 141 -12.93 6.74 -16.95
CA PRO A 141 -13.28 5.53 -17.71
C PRO A 141 -12.53 5.35 -19.04
N ASP A 142 -12.20 6.47 -19.69
CA ASP A 142 -11.58 6.49 -21.03
C ASP A 142 -10.09 6.85 -21.00
N ASN A 143 -9.50 6.97 -19.79
CA ASN A 143 -8.12 7.40 -19.60
C ASN A 143 -7.33 6.31 -18.87
N THR A 144 -6.04 6.18 -19.21
CA THR A 144 -5.11 5.30 -18.49
C THR A 144 -4.46 5.99 -17.29
N HIS A 145 -4.56 7.35 -17.23
CA HIS A 145 -4.02 8.10 -16.11
C HIS A 145 -4.90 7.89 -14.87
N ARG A 146 -4.27 7.53 -13.77
CA ARG A 146 -4.94 7.27 -12.51
C ARG A 146 -4.27 8.02 -11.35
N SER A 147 -5.07 8.45 -10.39
CA SER A 147 -4.61 8.93 -9.10
C SER A 147 -4.51 7.75 -8.13
N ILE A 148 -3.34 7.56 -7.54
CA ILE A 148 -3.05 6.45 -6.63
C ILE A 148 -3.09 6.97 -5.20
N PHE A 149 -3.84 6.28 -4.34
CA PHE A 149 -3.93 6.56 -2.91
C PHE A 149 -3.53 5.32 -2.12
N ASN A 150 -2.73 5.54 -1.08
CA ASN A 150 -2.26 4.45 -0.23
C ASN A 150 -2.40 4.84 1.24
N SER A 151 -3.17 4.05 1.99
CA SER A 151 -3.35 4.20 3.43
C SER A 151 -2.29 3.48 4.25
N ASN A 152 -1.49 2.61 3.63
CA ASN A 152 -0.37 1.95 4.26
C ASN A 152 0.86 2.88 4.26
N PHE A 153 1.73 2.70 5.24
CA PHE A 153 2.97 3.47 5.32
C PHE A 153 4.10 2.73 4.58
N GLN A 154 3.84 2.46 3.27
CA GLN A 154 4.75 1.73 2.36
C GLN A 154 5.11 2.60 1.15
N LEU A 155 6.37 2.55 0.70
CA LEU A 155 6.85 3.21 -0.51
C LEU A 155 8.06 2.43 -1.04
N ASP A 156 8.18 2.28 -2.37
CA ASP A 156 9.27 1.55 -3.04
C ASP A 156 9.47 0.10 -2.54
N GLY A 157 8.38 -0.56 -2.14
CA GLY A 157 8.41 -1.91 -1.57
C GLY A 157 8.93 -1.99 -0.13
N LEU A 158 9.18 -0.85 0.52
CA LEU A 158 9.60 -0.76 1.91
C LEU A 158 8.43 -0.39 2.82
N ASP A 159 8.30 -1.12 3.93
CA ASP A 159 7.41 -0.77 5.03
C ASP A 159 8.09 0.23 5.96
N PHE A 160 7.44 1.35 6.21
CA PHE A 160 7.91 2.35 7.16
C PHE A 160 7.09 2.31 8.44
N LEU A 161 7.75 2.56 9.55
CA LEU A 161 7.07 2.78 10.82
C LEU A 161 6.47 4.19 10.85
N GLU A 162 5.22 4.31 11.31
CA GLU A 162 4.61 5.62 11.50
C GLU A 162 5.41 6.43 12.54
N PRO A 163 5.74 7.70 12.23
CA PRO A 163 6.42 8.57 13.16
C PRO A 163 5.66 8.68 14.49
N ASN A 164 6.29 8.26 15.56
CA ASN A 164 5.76 8.38 16.91
C ASN A 164 6.92 8.60 17.90
N ILE A 165 6.61 8.98 19.13
CA ILE A 165 7.63 9.30 20.14
C ILE A 165 8.53 8.11 20.49
N HIS A 166 8.04 6.88 20.31
CA HIS A 166 8.81 5.67 20.61
C HIS A 166 9.84 5.36 19.51
N LEU A 167 9.51 5.65 18.25
CA LEU A 167 10.43 5.52 17.12
C LEU A 167 11.66 6.42 17.27
N PHE A 168 11.50 7.61 17.86
CA PHE A 168 12.58 8.56 18.08
C PHE A 168 13.23 8.41 19.46
N SER A 169 13.05 7.29 20.15
CA SER A 169 13.62 7.03 21.46
C SER A 169 14.60 5.87 21.40
N PHE A 170 15.90 6.15 21.62
CA PHE A 170 16.93 5.11 21.64
C PHE A 170 16.78 4.10 22.80
N ASN A 171 15.99 4.44 23.83
CA ASN A 171 15.68 3.56 24.97
C ASN A 171 14.40 2.70 24.72
N ASN A 172 13.91 2.65 23.51
CA ASN A 172 12.71 1.89 23.15
C ASN A 172 13.05 0.91 22.01
N PRO A 173 12.57 -0.33 22.03
CA PRO A 173 12.85 -1.32 20.97
C PRO A 173 12.53 -0.83 19.56
N TYR A 174 11.54 0.08 19.39
CA TYR A 174 11.18 0.64 18.08
C TYR A 174 12.19 1.66 17.55
N GLY A 175 12.89 2.39 18.43
CA GLY A 175 13.83 3.45 18.06
C GLY A 175 15.28 3.12 18.37
N ALA A 176 15.54 2.02 19.05
CA ALA A 176 16.89 1.57 19.34
C ALA A 176 17.60 1.06 18.07
N CYS A 177 18.89 1.26 18.00
CA CYS A 177 19.69 0.65 16.95
C CYS A 177 19.58 -0.88 17.02
N PRO A 178 19.20 -1.59 15.93
CA PRO A 178 19.03 -3.04 15.95
C PRO A 178 20.33 -3.80 16.23
N THR A 179 21.51 -3.17 16.04
CA THR A 179 22.80 -3.79 16.28
C THR A 179 23.23 -3.71 17.73
N CYS A 180 23.03 -2.56 18.40
CA CYS A 180 23.47 -2.35 19.78
C CYS A 180 22.31 -2.21 20.77
N GLU A 181 21.07 -2.34 20.33
CA GLU A 181 19.85 -2.25 21.15
C GLU A 181 19.76 -0.99 22.02
N GLY A 182 20.43 0.09 21.62
CA GLY A 182 20.49 1.35 22.33
C GLY A 182 21.65 1.50 23.31
N TYR A 183 22.49 0.47 23.48
CA TYR A 183 23.62 0.50 24.39
C TYR A 183 24.85 1.27 23.85
N GLY A 184 24.89 1.58 22.56
CA GLY A 184 26.00 2.30 21.92
C GLY A 184 27.26 1.44 21.67
N SER A 185 27.28 0.22 22.16
CA SER A 185 28.34 -0.77 21.95
C SER A 185 27.74 -2.17 21.82
N VAL A 186 28.39 -3.03 21.05
CA VAL A 186 27.98 -4.43 20.89
C VAL A 186 28.87 -5.28 21.79
N ILE A 187 28.26 -6.08 22.64
CA ILE A 187 28.98 -7.09 23.43
C ILE A 187 29.12 -8.33 22.58
N GLY A 188 30.32 -8.67 22.20
CA GLY A 188 30.60 -9.82 21.35
C GLY A 188 32.08 -10.17 21.35
N ILE A 189 32.42 -11.25 20.69
CA ILE A 189 33.80 -11.63 20.44
C ILE A 189 34.33 -10.77 19.29
N ASP A 190 35.33 -9.94 19.58
CA ASP A 190 36.03 -9.18 18.54
C ASP A 190 37.07 -10.08 17.91
N SER A 191 36.80 -10.44 16.64
CA SER A 191 37.66 -11.33 15.87
C SER A 191 39.09 -10.78 15.68
N GLU A 192 39.24 -9.45 15.62
CA GLU A 192 40.55 -8.79 15.47
C GLU A 192 41.36 -8.83 16.76
N LEU A 193 40.68 -8.84 17.93
CA LEU A 193 41.34 -9.01 19.22
C LEU A 193 41.70 -10.48 19.51
N VAL A 194 40.91 -11.42 18.99
CA VAL A 194 41.17 -12.87 19.16
C VAL A 194 42.24 -13.35 18.20
N VAL A 195 42.25 -12.87 16.96
CA VAL A 195 43.22 -13.21 15.91
C VAL A 195 43.82 -11.92 15.38
N PRO A 196 44.75 -11.27 16.09
CA PRO A 196 45.26 -9.96 15.70
C PRO A 196 46.11 -9.98 14.44
N ASN A 197 46.60 -11.13 14.03
CA ASN A 197 47.34 -11.31 12.80
C ASN A 197 46.85 -12.55 12.05
N THR A 198 45.97 -12.31 11.06
CA THR A 198 45.42 -13.38 10.19
C THR A 198 46.40 -14.00 9.20
N ALA A 199 47.60 -13.46 9.08
CA ALA A 199 48.69 -14.00 8.26
C ALA A 199 49.45 -15.13 8.93
N LEU A 200 49.28 -15.30 10.24
CA LEU A 200 49.93 -16.38 11.00
C LEU A 200 49.01 -17.60 11.07
N SER A 201 49.63 -18.79 11.07
CA SER A 201 48.88 -20.00 11.36
C SER A 201 48.56 -20.15 12.83
N VAL A 202 47.56 -20.99 13.18
CA VAL A 202 47.13 -21.25 14.58
C VAL A 202 48.28 -21.92 15.40
N TYR A 203 49.29 -22.43 14.73
CA TYR A 203 50.44 -23.15 15.32
C TYR A 203 51.75 -22.37 15.31
N GLU A 204 51.76 -21.13 14.90
CA GLU A 204 52.92 -20.23 14.96
C GLU A 204 52.72 -19.18 16.11
#